data_b822f33be3e9212492c018b050b7febe
#
_entry.id   b822f33be3e9212492c018b050b7febe
#
_cell.length_a   1.000
_cell.length_b   1.000
_cell.length_c   1.000
_cell.angle_alpha   90.00
_cell.angle_beta   90.00
_cell.angle_gamma   90.00
#
_symmetry.space_group_name_H-M   'P 1'
#
loop_
_entity.id
_entity.type
_entity.pdbx_description
1 polymer ?
#
loop_
_entity_poly.entity_id
_entity_poly.type
_entity_poly.pdbx_seq_one_letter_code
_entity_poly.pdbx_strand_id
1 'polypeptide(L)'
;MQGIDVSKWQGTIDWKKVKASGVNFVIIRAGYGMNVDPRFYENYAGAKAAGLYVGAYWYSYALSRQAAEIEADCCKRTLAGKSFEMPIFYDIEEPNQLAKSAAFVSALITTFCTALEKAGYFAGLYMSRSPLQTKTTEDVRRRFAIWAAEYNTRLNYRGAVGMWQKSSSGKVYGINGNVDLDECFVDYPKIIKNGGFNGFSRGGNAAGGNSKNTPKQDAGTAPAATYYTVKKGDTLTAIAKRYKTTVSALVKANGIKDKNKIYEGQKIKIP
;
A
#
# COMPACT_ATOMS: atom_id res chain seq x y z
N MET A 1 -5.15 -3.36 -21.14
CA MET A 1 -3.72 -3.72 -20.93
C MET A 1 -3.66 -5.05 -20.20
N GLN A 2 -2.70 -5.92 -20.57
CA GLN A 2 -2.48 -7.20 -19.86
C GLN A 2 -1.44 -7.02 -18.76
N GLY A 3 -1.68 -7.61 -17.60
CA GLY A 3 -0.83 -7.50 -16.43
C GLY A 3 -0.77 -8.76 -15.59
N ILE A 4 -0.02 -8.67 -14.53
CA ILE A 4 0.13 -9.71 -13.51
C ILE A 4 0.12 -9.06 -12.13
N ASP A 5 -0.21 -9.83 -11.11
CA ASP A 5 0.13 -9.43 -9.75
C ASP A 5 1.05 -10.45 -9.08
N VAL A 6 1.92 -9.96 -8.21
CA VAL A 6 3.00 -10.75 -7.61
C VAL A 6 3.26 -10.36 -6.17
N SER A 7 3.85 -11.30 -5.44
CA SER A 7 4.30 -11.13 -4.08
C SER A 7 5.60 -11.91 -3.84
N LYS A 8 5.96 -12.14 -2.59
CA LYS A 8 7.07 -13.04 -2.24
C LYS A 8 6.92 -14.46 -2.80
N TRP A 9 5.69 -14.88 -3.11
CA TRP A 9 5.39 -16.25 -3.51
C TRP A 9 5.88 -16.62 -4.91
N GLN A 10 6.06 -15.64 -5.80
CA GLN A 10 6.64 -15.87 -7.14
C GLN A 10 8.16 -16.03 -7.12
N GLY A 11 8.80 -15.87 -5.95
CA GLY A 11 10.23 -16.03 -5.81
C GLY A 11 11.04 -14.98 -6.61
N THR A 12 12.14 -15.41 -7.20
CA THR A 12 12.96 -14.55 -8.07
C THR A 12 12.35 -14.47 -9.45
N ILE A 13 12.16 -13.25 -9.97
CA ILE A 13 11.51 -12.97 -11.25
C ILE A 13 12.51 -12.37 -12.23
N ASP A 14 12.56 -12.92 -13.45
CA ASP A 14 13.27 -12.31 -14.57
C ASP A 14 12.36 -11.29 -15.27
N TRP A 15 12.42 -10.06 -14.82
CA TRP A 15 11.56 -8.98 -15.29
C TRP A 15 11.72 -8.62 -16.76
N LYS A 16 12.91 -8.87 -17.35
CA LYS A 16 13.15 -8.68 -18.79
C LYS A 16 12.32 -9.68 -19.60
N LYS A 17 12.32 -10.95 -19.16
CA LYS A 17 11.51 -11.99 -19.79
C LYS A 17 10.01 -11.74 -19.60
N VAL A 18 9.58 -11.31 -18.42
CA VAL A 18 8.19 -10.90 -18.15
C VAL A 18 7.76 -9.79 -19.12
N LYS A 19 8.56 -8.75 -19.29
CA LYS A 19 8.27 -7.68 -20.26
C LYS A 19 8.20 -8.18 -21.69
N ALA A 20 9.13 -9.04 -22.09
CA ALA A 20 9.17 -9.64 -23.43
C ALA A 20 7.96 -10.56 -23.72
N SER A 21 7.26 -11.07 -22.69
CA SER A 21 6.01 -11.84 -22.83
C SER A 21 4.78 -11.00 -23.17
N GLY A 22 4.92 -9.67 -23.33
CA GLY A 22 3.80 -8.78 -23.62
C GLY A 22 3.08 -8.23 -22.40
N VAL A 23 3.56 -8.51 -21.19
CA VAL A 23 3.04 -7.91 -19.94
C VAL A 23 3.30 -6.41 -19.96
N ASN A 24 2.25 -5.63 -19.68
CA ASN A 24 2.30 -4.16 -19.69
C ASN A 24 2.48 -3.59 -18.29
N PHE A 25 1.85 -4.20 -17.27
CA PHE A 25 1.87 -3.72 -15.89
C PHE A 25 1.97 -4.86 -14.88
N VAL A 26 2.39 -4.50 -13.68
CA VAL A 26 2.40 -5.39 -12.52
C VAL A 26 1.85 -4.68 -11.30
N ILE A 27 1.05 -5.39 -10.51
CA ILE A 27 0.64 -4.96 -9.16
C ILE A 27 1.43 -5.79 -8.15
N ILE A 28 2.24 -5.14 -7.31
CA ILE A 28 3.18 -5.81 -6.41
C ILE A 28 2.64 -5.71 -4.98
N ARG A 29 2.59 -6.83 -4.26
CA ARG A 29 2.28 -6.77 -2.83
C ARG A 29 3.34 -5.94 -2.11
N ALA A 30 2.94 -4.76 -1.62
CA ALA A 30 3.83 -3.91 -0.83
C ALA A 30 3.95 -4.42 0.60
N GLY A 31 2.89 -5.01 1.13
CA GLY A 31 2.89 -5.57 2.47
C GLY A 31 1.56 -6.21 2.85
N TYR A 32 1.47 -6.61 4.10
CA TYR A 32 0.30 -7.25 4.70
C TYR A 32 0.26 -6.96 6.20
N GLY A 33 -0.91 -6.62 6.73
CA GLY A 33 -1.03 -6.23 8.12
C GLY A 33 -0.04 -5.10 8.47
N MET A 34 0.88 -5.36 9.38
CA MET A 34 1.93 -4.40 9.77
C MET A 34 3.30 -4.70 9.14
N ASN A 35 3.37 -5.64 8.19
CA ASN A 35 4.63 -6.13 7.63
C ASN A 35 4.79 -5.73 6.16
N VAL A 36 6.02 -5.41 5.79
CA VAL A 36 6.41 -5.24 4.38
C VAL A 36 6.58 -6.60 3.73
N ASP A 37 6.15 -6.76 2.46
CA ASP A 37 6.47 -7.98 1.72
C ASP A 37 7.99 -8.09 1.52
N PRO A 38 8.61 -9.23 1.85
CA PRO A 38 10.07 -9.39 1.79
C PRO A 38 10.68 -9.10 0.41
N ARG A 39 9.91 -9.28 -0.66
CA ARG A 39 10.39 -9.05 -2.03
C ARG A 39 9.87 -7.77 -2.68
N PHE A 40 9.16 -6.93 -1.93
CA PHE A 40 8.57 -5.72 -2.49
C PHE A 40 9.59 -4.82 -3.19
N TYR A 41 10.68 -4.51 -2.51
CA TYR A 41 11.69 -3.58 -3.05
C TYR A 41 12.43 -4.15 -4.25
N GLU A 42 12.75 -5.44 -4.23
CA GLU A 42 13.38 -6.16 -5.35
C GLU A 42 12.44 -6.18 -6.57
N ASN A 43 11.18 -6.57 -6.36
CA ASN A 43 10.17 -6.63 -7.41
C ASN A 43 9.88 -5.24 -8.00
N TYR A 44 9.75 -4.22 -7.14
CA TYR A 44 9.57 -2.84 -7.60
C TYR A 44 10.72 -2.37 -8.48
N ALA A 45 11.97 -2.53 -8.03
CA ALA A 45 13.13 -2.11 -8.77
C ALA A 45 13.27 -2.85 -10.11
N GLY A 46 13.09 -4.17 -10.10
CA GLY A 46 13.17 -5.00 -11.31
C GLY A 46 12.08 -4.67 -12.33
N ALA A 47 10.83 -4.54 -11.90
CA ALA A 47 9.71 -4.20 -12.77
C ALA A 47 9.87 -2.80 -13.40
N LYS A 48 10.29 -1.80 -12.59
CA LYS A 48 10.58 -0.45 -13.10
C LYS A 48 11.73 -0.45 -14.09
N ALA A 49 12.82 -1.17 -13.82
CA ALA A 49 13.96 -1.29 -14.73
C ALA A 49 13.60 -1.97 -16.06
N ALA A 50 12.64 -2.89 -16.05
CA ALA A 50 12.11 -3.54 -17.25
C ALA A 50 11.11 -2.67 -18.02
N GLY A 51 10.74 -1.48 -17.53
CA GLY A 51 9.79 -0.58 -18.17
C GLY A 51 8.34 -1.06 -18.09
N LEU A 52 7.98 -1.79 -17.03
CA LEU A 52 6.59 -2.09 -16.72
C LEU A 52 5.94 -0.91 -15.98
N TYR A 53 4.64 -0.72 -16.18
CA TYR A 53 3.85 0.10 -15.28
C TYR A 53 3.67 -0.64 -13.95
N VAL A 54 3.92 0.04 -12.84
CA VAL A 54 3.91 -0.58 -11.52
C VAL A 54 2.79 0.02 -10.67
N GLY A 55 2.02 -0.84 -10.02
CA GLY A 55 1.13 -0.54 -8.92
C GLY A 55 1.52 -1.34 -7.69
N ALA A 56 0.72 -1.20 -6.63
CA ALA A 56 0.94 -1.97 -5.43
C ALA A 56 -0.37 -2.39 -4.77
N TYR A 57 -0.33 -3.42 -3.94
CA TYR A 57 -1.43 -3.75 -3.06
C TYR A 57 -0.95 -4.00 -1.62
N TRP A 58 -1.87 -3.80 -0.68
CA TRP A 58 -1.68 -4.08 0.74
C TRP A 58 -2.73 -5.07 1.20
N TYR A 59 -2.29 -6.27 1.60
CA TYR A 59 -3.15 -7.32 2.10
C TYR A 59 -3.58 -7.03 3.53
N SER A 60 -4.87 -6.98 3.79
CA SER A 60 -5.42 -6.55 5.06
C SER A 60 -5.72 -7.69 6.03
N TYR A 61 -5.34 -7.48 7.29
CA TYR A 61 -5.81 -8.25 8.44
C TYR A 61 -6.64 -7.40 9.40
N ALA A 62 -6.99 -6.16 9.04
CA ALA A 62 -7.65 -5.23 9.95
C ALA A 62 -9.05 -5.71 10.36
N LEU A 63 -9.32 -5.72 11.66
CA LEU A 63 -10.63 -5.99 12.24
C LEU A 63 -11.17 -4.78 13.04
N SER A 64 -10.63 -3.59 12.78
CA SER A 64 -11.10 -2.31 13.29
C SER A 64 -10.63 -1.17 12.41
N ARG A 65 -11.27 0.00 12.48
CA ARG A 65 -10.82 1.21 11.79
C ARG A 65 -9.39 1.59 12.21
N GLN A 66 -9.09 1.50 13.49
CA GLN A 66 -7.74 1.78 14.01
C GLN A 66 -6.69 0.85 13.39
N ALA A 67 -7.00 -0.45 13.23
CA ALA A 67 -6.11 -1.38 12.57
C ALA A 67 -5.91 -1.02 11.09
N ALA A 68 -6.98 -0.62 10.38
CA ALA A 68 -6.88 -0.16 8.99
C ALA A 68 -6.07 1.15 8.85
N GLU A 69 -6.14 2.06 9.83
CA GLU A 69 -5.28 3.25 9.90
C GLU A 69 -3.80 2.88 10.05
N ILE A 70 -3.51 1.91 10.93
CA ILE A 70 -2.13 1.40 11.12
C ILE A 70 -1.61 0.75 9.84
N GLU A 71 -2.42 -0.06 9.16
CA GLU A 71 -2.04 -0.66 7.87
C GLU A 71 -1.80 0.41 6.81
N ALA A 72 -2.63 1.45 6.73
CA ALA A 72 -2.44 2.58 5.83
C ALA A 72 -1.14 3.32 6.12
N ASP A 73 -0.78 3.52 7.39
CA ASP A 73 0.48 4.15 7.79
C ASP A 73 1.69 3.28 7.42
N CYS A 74 1.60 1.96 7.58
CA CYS A 74 2.62 1.03 7.12
C CYS A 74 2.78 1.07 5.61
N CYS A 75 1.68 1.04 4.87
CA CYS A 75 1.65 1.15 3.42
C CYS A 75 2.31 2.46 2.95
N LYS A 76 1.91 3.61 3.47
CA LYS A 76 2.48 4.92 3.11
C LYS A 76 4.00 4.97 3.34
N ARG A 77 4.49 4.44 4.47
CA ARG A 77 5.94 4.38 4.74
C ARG A 77 6.68 3.50 3.74
N THR A 78 6.09 2.37 3.36
CA THR A 78 6.69 1.43 2.39
C THR A 78 6.77 2.02 0.99
N LEU A 79 5.76 2.80 0.59
CA LEU A 79 5.67 3.41 -0.73
C LEU A 79 6.43 4.74 -0.85
N ALA A 80 6.84 5.34 0.26
CA ALA A 80 7.49 6.66 0.28
C ALA A 80 8.71 6.74 -0.66
N GLY A 81 8.83 7.85 -1.39
CA GLY A 81 9.93 8.10 -2.34
C GLY A 81 9.87 7.29 -3.63
N LYS A 82 8.77 6.59 -3.89
CA LYS A 82 8.54 5.79 -5.11
C LYS A 82 7.41 6.37 -5.94
N SER A 83 7.40 6.04 -7.23
CA SER A 83 6.30 6.42 -8.14
C SER A 83 5.65 5.19 -8.76
N PHE A 84 4.32 5.23 -8.89
CA PHE A 84 3.52 4.11 -9.37
C PHE A 84 2.56 4.58 -10.46
N GLU A 85 2.62 3.98 -11.63
CA GLU A 85 1.75 4.31 -12.76
C GLU A 85 0.36 3.67 -12.64
N MET A 86 0.22 2.65 -11.79
CA MET A 86 -1.04 1.97 -11.50
C MET A 86 -1.51 2.32 -10.09
N PRO A 87 -2.79 2.09 -9.75
CA PRO A 87 -3.33 2.38 -8.42
C PRO A 87 -2.64 1.62 -7.29
N ILE A 88 -2.88 2.08 -6.06
CA ILE A 88 -2.53 1.39 -4.83
C ILE A 88 -3.81 0.77 -4.26
N PHE A 89 -3.87 -0.56 -4.22
CA PHE A 89 -5.07 -1.29 -3.83
C PHE A 89 -5.03 -1.77 -2.38
N TYR A 90 -6.15 -1.64 -1.69
CA TYR A 90 -6.40 -2.31 -0.42
C TYR A 90 -7.06 -3.64 -0.71
N ASP A 91 -6.44 -4.73 -0.29
CA ASP A 91 -6.85 -6.09 -0.55
C ASP A 91 -7.59 -6.65 0.67
N ILE A 92 -8.90 -6.92 0.51
CA ILE A 92 -9.81 -7.39 1.56
C ILE A 92 -10.36 -8.74 1.15
N GLU A 93 -9.85 -9.81 1.76
CA GLU A 93 -10.30 -11.16 1.47
C GLU A 93 -10.28 -12.12 2.67
N GLU A 94 -9.83 -11.64 3.84
CA GLU A 94 -9.79 -12.47 5.05
C GLU A 94 -11.19 -12.92 5.49
N PRO A 95 -11.39 -14.22 5.80
CA PRO A 95 -12.68 -14.75 6.23
C PRO A 95 -13.29 -14.00 7.42
N ASN A 96 -12.45 -13.60 8.39
CA ASN A 96 -12.88 -12.85 9.56
C ASN A 96 -13.41 -11.45 9.25
N GLN A 97 -12.91 -10.82 8.17
CA GLN A 97 -13.41 -9.55 7.65
C GLN A 97 -14.72 -9.79 6.89
N LEU A 98 -14.74 -10.77 5.99
CA LEU A 98 -15.88 -11.09 5.15
C LEU A 98 -17.08 -11.65 5.93
N ALA A 99 -16.86 -12.17 7.14
CA ALA A 99 -17.94 -12.53 8.08
C ALA A 99 -18.69 -11.30 8.64
N LYS A 100 -18.10 -10.09 8.55
CA LYS A 100 -18.71 -8.86 9.07
C LYS A 100 -19.75 -8.28 8.10
N SER A 101 -20.48 -7.25 8.58
CA SER A 101 -21.45 -6.52 7.75
C SER A 101 -20.78 -5.72 6.63
N ALA A 102 -21.53 -5.45 5.55
CA ALA A 102 -21.06 -4.60 4.47
C ALA A 102 -20.65 -3.19 4.95
N ALA A 103 -21.37 -2.63 5.91
CA ALA A 103 -21.03 -1.34 6.52
C ALA A 103 -19.67 -1.39 7.25
N PHE A 104 -19.39 -2.48 7.97
CA PHE A 104 -18.11 -2.66 8.65
C PHE A 104 -16.94 -2.77 7.66
N VAL A 105 -17.05 -3.64 6.65
CA VAL A 105 -16.02 -3.82 5.61
C VAL A 105 -15.79 -2.53 4.84
N SER A 106 -16.88 -1.85 4.46
CA SER A 106 -16.80 -0.54 3.78
C SER A 106 -16.10 0.52 4.64
N ALA A 107 -16.28 0.47 5.95
CA ALA A 107 -15.59 1.38 6.86
C ALA A 107 -14.08 1.13 6.92
N LEU A 108 -13.61 -0.12 6.88
CA LEU A 108 -12.18 -0.45 6.78
C LEU A 108 -11.60 0.11 5.47
N ILE A 109 -12.28 -0.18 4.34
CA ILE A 109 -11.85 0.27 3.01
C ILE A 109 -11.76 1.79 2.95
N THR A 110 -12.81 2.49 3.41
CA THR A 110 -12.85 3.96 3.43
C THR A 110 -11.73 4.52 4.28
N THR A 111 -11.45 3.92 5.44
CA THR A 111 -10.39 4.36 6.34
C THR A 111 -9.02 4.27 5.67
N PHE A 112 -8.67 3.12 5.12
CA PHE A 112 -7.38 2.91 4.46
C PHE A 112 -7.24 3.77 3.20
N CYS A 113 -8.20 3.67 2.27
CA CYS A 113 -8.12 4.35 0.99
C CYS A 113 -8.10 5.88 1.14
N THR A 114 -8.92 6.45 2.06
CA THR A 114 -8.90 7.90 2.33
C THR A 114 -7.56 8.35 2.94
N ALA A 115 -6.93 7.51 3.77
CA ALA A 115 -5.59 7.83 4.29
C ALA A 115 -4.52 7.85 3.20
N LEU A 116 -4.62 6.98 2.21
CA LEU A 116 -3.76 6.99 1.02
C LEU A 116 -4.04 8.18 0.11
N GLU A 117 -5.31 8.50 -0.17
CA GLU A 117 -5.69 9.68 -0.98
C GLU A 117 -5.14 10.99 -0.37
N LYS A 118 -5.26 11.15 0.96
CA LYS A 118 -4.69 12.31 1.68
C LYS A 118 -3.16 12.40 1.55
N ALA A 119 -2.50 11.29 1.32
CA ALA A 119 -1.06 11.24 1.07
C ALA A 119 -0.69 11.35 -0.42
N GLY A 120 -1.66 11.63 -1.30
CA GLY A 120 -1.45 11.84 -2.73
C GLY A 120 -1.43 10.54 -3.56
N TYR A 121 -1.88 9.42 -3.00
CA TYR A 121 -1.99 8.18 -3.76
C TYR A 121 -3.36 8.02 -4.41
N PHE A 122 -3.39 7.41 -5.60
CA PHE A 122 -4.61 6.97 -6.27
C PHE A 122 -5.02 5.61 -5.71
N ALA A 123 -5.98 5.62 -4.79
CA ALA A 123 -6.37 4.44 -4.03
C ALA A 123 -7.46 3.60 -4.73
N GLY A 124 -7.44 2.31 -4.50
CA GLY A 124 -8.40 1.34 -5.00
C GLY A 124 -8.68 0.21 -4.02
N LEU A 125 -9.62 -0.65 -4.40
CA LEU A 125 -10.05 -1.83 -3.69
C LEU A 125 -9.86 -3.05 -4.56
N TYR A 126 -9.17 -4.09 -4.03
CA TYR A 126 -9.21 -5.44 -4.57
C TYR A 126 -10.14 -6.31 -3.74
N MET A 127 -10.97 -7.07 -4.40
CA MET A 127 -11.86 -8.06 -3.78
C MET A 127 -12.41 -9.03 -4.81
N SER A 128 -12.66 -10.28 -4.41
CA SER A 128 -13.40 -11.23 -5.23
C SER A 128 -14.82 -10.74 -5.53
N ARG A 129 -15.37 -11.10 -6.69
CA ARG A 129 -16.68 -10.63 -7.20
C ARG A 129 -17.80 -10.72 -6.17
N SER A 130 -18.00 -11.88 -5.54
CA SER A 130 -19.12 -12.09 -4.63
C SER A 130 -19.02 -11.19 -3.37
N PRO A 131 -17.90 -11.17 -2.62
CA PRO A 131 -17.72 -10.22 -1.52
C PRO A 131 -17.81 -8.75 -1.97
N LEU A 132 -17.30 -8.40 -3.14
CA LEU A 132 -17.39 -7.05 -3.66
C LEU A 132 -18.86 -6.58 -3.78
N GLN A 133 -19.75 -7.47 -4.20
CA GLN A 133 -21.19 -7.17 -4.32
C GLN A 133 -21.93 -7.19 -2.97
N THR A 134 -21.57 -8.11 -2.07
CA THR A 134 -22.35 -8.38 -0.86
C THR A 134 -21.76 -7.78 0.41
N LYS A 135 -20.48 -7.46 0.42
CA LYS A 135 -19.72 -6.96 1.58
C LYS A 135 -19.21 -5.54 1.43
N THR A 136 -19.62 -4.84 0.38
CA THR A 136 -19.32 -3.40 0.23
C THR A 136 -20.57 -2.60 -0.05
N THR A 137 -20.56 -1.33 0.39
CA THR A 137 -21.62 -0.38 0.06
C THR A 137 -21.43 0.19 -1.35
N GLU A 138 -22.49 0.71 -1.92
CA GLU A 138 -22.44 1.32 -3.26
C GLU A 138 -21.51 2.54 -3.30
N ASP A 139 -21.48 3.34 -2.24
CA ASP A 139 -20.60 4.51 -2.13
C ASP A 139 -19.13 4.16 -2.25
N VAL A 140 -18.68 3.06 -1.62
CA VAL A 140 -17.31 2.55 -1.75
C VAL A 140 -17.01 2.14 -3.18
N ARG A 141 -17.94 1.39 -3.82
CA ARG A 141 -17.76 0.91 -5.19
C ARG A 141 -17.77 2.03 -6.24
N ARG A 142 -18.45 3.14 -5.96
CA ARG A 142 -18.44 4.33 -6.84
C ARG A 142 -17.23 5.22 -6.65
N ARG A 143 -16.70 5.26 -5.43
CA ARG A 143 -15.65 6.20 -5.05
C ARG A 143 -14.25 5.74 -5.44
N PHE A 144 -13.93 4.46 -5.22
CA PHE A 144 -12.57 3.93 -5.37
C PHE A 144 -12.41 3.15 -6.67
N ALA A 145 -11.17 3.08 -7.18
CA ALA A 145 -10.84 2.18 -8.28
C ALA A 145 -11.11 0.72 -7.87
N ILE A 146 -11.79 -0.03 -8.73
CA ILE A 146 -12.13 -1.43 -8.46
C ILE A 146 -11.23 -2.37 -9.26
N TRP A 147 -10.58 -3.27 -8.55
CA TRP A 147 -9.90 -4.45 -9.07
C TRP A 147 -10.67 -5.68 -8.59
N ALA A 148 -11.44 -6.27 -9.48
CA ALA A 148 -12.30 -7.40 -9.17
C ALA A 148 -11.62 -8.72 -9.54
N ALA A 149 -11.62 -9.71 -8.63
CA ALA A 149 -11.20 -11.07 -8.95
C ALA A 149 -12.41 -11.92 -9.29
N GLU A 150 -12.34 -12.55 -10.45
CA GLU A 150 -13.30 -13.55 -10.91
C GLU A 150 -12.59 -14.45 -11.92
N TYR A 151 -12.25 -15.67 -11.51
CA TYR A 151 -11.52 -16.63 -12.35
C TYR A 151 -12.47 -17.25 -13.37
N ASN A 152 -12.54 -16.62 -14.54
CA ASN A 152 -13.47 -17.00 -15.59
C ASN A 152 -12.96 -16.53 -16.97
N THR A 153 -13.62 -16.97 -18.03
CA THR A 153 -13.37 -16.51 -19.42
C THR A 153 -13.93 -15.12 -19.69
N ARG A 154 -14.87 -14.66 -18.87
CA ARG A 154 -15.46 -13.31 -18.93
C ARG A 154 -15.74 -12.78 -17.54
N LEU A 155 -15.66 -11.48 -17.37
CA LEU A 155 -16.06 -10.80 -16.15
C LEU A 155 -17.60 -10.69 -16.10
N ASN A 156 -18.22 -11.25 -15.05
CA ASN A 156 -19.67 -11.17 -14.85
C ASN A 156 -20.08 -10.09 -13.84
N TYR A 157 -19.11 -9.44 -13.17
CA TYR A 157 -19.40 -8.29 -12.33
C TYR A 157 -19.92 -7.14 -13.19
N ARG A 158 -21.08 -6.57 -12.80
CA ARG A 158 -21.79 -5.55 -13.60
C ARG A 158 -21.58 -4.11 -13.15
N GLY A 159 -20.77 -3.90 -12.09
CA GLY A 159 -20.41 -2.56 -11.63
C GLY A 159 -19.26 -1.96 -12.43
N ALA A 160 -18.92 -0.71 -12.13
CA ALA A 160 -17.71 -0.09 -12.68
C ALA A 160 -16.47 -0.86 -12.19
N VAL A 161 -15.65 -1.30 -13.13
CA VAL A 161 -14.42 -2.06 -12.89
C VAL A 161 -13.30 -1.44 -13.72
N GLY A 162 -12.18 -1.17 -13.06
CA GLY A 162 -11.00 -0.68 -13.75
C GLY A 162 -10.00 -1.78 -14.07
N MET A 163 -9.99 -2.85 -13.27
CA MET A 163 -9.07 -3.96 -13.44
C MET A 163 -9.72 -5.29 -13.02
N TRP A 164 -9.40 -6.36 -13.72
CA TRP A 164 -9.92 -7.69 -13.51
C TRP A 164 -8.79 -8.70 -13.36
N GLN A 165 -8.74 -9.41 -12.22
CA GLN A 165 -7.91 -10.60 -12.04
C GLN A 165 -8.69 -11.80 -12.54
N LYS A 166 -8.26 -12.36 -13.67
CA LYS A 166 -9.01 -13.37 -14.41
C LYS A 166 -8.56 -14.81 -14.17
N SER A 167 -7.39 -14.98 -13.55
CA SER A 167 -6.81 -16.30 -13.28
C SER A 167 -5.78 -16.20 -12.17
N SER A 168 -5.67 -17.26 -11.36
CA SER A 168 -4.60 -17.46 -10.35
C SER A 168 -3.62 -18.56 -10.75
N SER A 169 -3.68 -19.05 -11.98
CA SER A 169 -2.87 -20.19 -12.45
C SER A 169 -2.18 -19.93 -13.79
N GLY A 170 -1.98 -18.65 -14.13
CA GLY A 170 -1.29 -18.23 -15.34
C GLY A 170 0.17 -18.67 -15.38
N LYS A 171 0.74 -18.68 -16.59
CA LYS A 171 2.17 -18.93 -16.83
C LYS A 171 2.73 -17.76 -17.62
N VAL A 172 3.78 -17.15 -17.10
CA VAL A 172 4.47 -16.03 -17.75
C VAL A 172 5.96 -16.32 -17.80
N TYR A 173 6.56 -16.13 -18.94
CA TYR A 173 8.00 -16.35 -19.12
C TYR A 173 8.81 -15.42 -18.22
N GLY A 174 9.71 -15.99 -17.41
CA GLY A 174 10.48 -15.26 -16.41
C GLY A 174 9.96 -15.44 -14.98
N ILE A 175 8.84 -16.17 -14.78
CA ILE A 175 8.31 -16.53 -13.47
C ILE A 175 8.22 -18.05 -13.37
N ASN A 176 8.74 -18.59 -12.27
CA ASN A 176 8.60 -20.03 -11.97
C ASN A 176 7.29 -20.28 -11.21
N GLY A 177 6.49 -21.24 -11.71
CA GLY A 177 5.21 -21.58 -11.09
C GLY A 177 4.04 -20.78 -11.65
N ASN A 178 3.00 -20.62 -10.85
CA ASN A 178 1.79 -19.89 -11.20
C ASN A 178 1.93 -18.41 -10.86
N VAL A 179 1.25 -17.59 -11.66
CA VAL A 179 1.12 -16.16 -11.42
C VAL A 179 -0.30 -15.73 -11.77
N ASP A 180 -0.79 -14.74 -11.05
CA ASP A 180 -2.10 -14.15 -11.30
C ASP A 180 -2.08 -13.32 -12.59
N LEU A 181 -3.13 -13.45 -13.40
CA LEU A 181 -3.28 -12.76 -14.68
C LEU A 181 -4.36 -11.69 -14.58
N ASP A 182 -4.00 -10.48 -14.98
CA ASP A 182 -4.85 -9.30 -14.90
C ASP A 182 -5.12 -8.68 -16.25
N GLU A 183 -6.29 -8.06 -16.33
CA GLU A 183 -6.68 -7.19 -17.44
C GLU A 183 -7.13 -5.83 -16.92
N CYS A 184 -6.54 -4.75 -17.45
CA CYS A 184 -6.88 -3.40 -17.09
C CYS A 184 -7.60 -2.69 -18.22
N PHE A 185 -8.78 -2.11 -17.92
CA PHE A 185 -9.69 -1.45 -18.85
C PHE A 185 -9.55 0.07 -18.86
N VAL A 186 -8.85 0.63 -17.87
CA VAL A 186 -8.69 2.08 -17.66
C VAL A 186 -7.24 2.47 -17.91
N ASP A 187 -7.02 3.62 -18.55
CA ASP A 187 -5.67 4.19 -18.72
C ASP A 187 -5.22 4.87 -17.41
N TYR A 188 -4.97 4.04 -16.39
CA TYR A 188 -4.47 4.54 -15.11
C TYR A 188 -3.14 5.29 -15.23
N PRO A 189 -2.16 4.85 -16.03
CA PRO A 189 -0.91 5.59 -16.20
C PRO A 189 -1.11 7.04 -16.60
N LYS A 190 -2.03 7.30 -17.53
CA LYS A 190 -2.37 8.66 -17.98
C LYS A 190 -3.07 9.47 -16.88
N ILE A 191 -4.07 8.85 -16.22
CA ILE A 191 -4.84 9.51 -15.14
C ILE A 191 -3.91 9.90 -13.99
N ILE A 192 -3.08 8.95 -13.53
CA ILE A 192 -2.21 9.12 -12.38
C ILE A 192 -1.13 10.17 -12.65
N LYS A 193 -0.45 10.09 -13.79
CA LYS A 193 0.59 11.05 -14.16
C LYS A 193 0.03 12.46 -14.35
N ASN A 194 -1.07 12.61 -15.09
CA ASN A 194 -1.68 13.91 -15.32
C ASN A 194 -2.25 14.52 -14.03
N GLY A 195 -2.78 13.70 -13.13
CA GLY A 195 -3.31 14.12 -11.84
C GLY A 195 -2.23 14.45 -10.79
N GLY A 196 -0.98 14.05 -11.03
CA GLY A 196 0.12 14.21 -10.06
C GLY A 196 -0.03 13.32 -8.84
N PHE A 197 -0.56 12.10 -9.03
CA PHE A 197 -0.72 11.10 -7.97
C PHE A 197 0.48 10.15 -7.90
N ASN A 198 0.52 9.33 -6.84
CA ASN A 198 1.46 8.21 -6.70
C ASN A 198 2.93 8.60 -6.87
N GLY A 199 3.34 9.77 -6.38
CA GLY A 199 4.71 10.25 -6.47
C GLY A 199 5.06 10.91 -7.81
N PHE A 200 4.09 11.18 -8.69
CA PHE A 200 4.29 12.02 -9.87
C PHE A 200 3.97 13.48 -9.57
N SER A 201 4.65 14.39 -10.26
CA SER A 201 4.24 15.80 -10.36
C SER A 201 3.13 15.95 -11.40
N ARG A 202 2.27 16.96 -11.27
CA ARG A 202 1.31 17.31 -12.33
C ARG A 202 2.04 17.53 -13.65
N GLY A 203 1.61 16.85 -14.70
CA GLY A 203 2.27 16.90 -16.01
C GLY A 203 3.14 15.67 -16.35
N GLY A 204 3.18 14.65 -15.48
CA GLY A 204 3.69 13.32 -15.82
C GLY A 204 5.15 13.00 -15.49
N ASN A 205 5.91 13.94 -14.92
CA ASN A 205 7.27 13.67 -14.44
C ASN A 205 7.22 13.07 -13.01
N ALA A 206 8.05 12.05 -12.74
CA ALA A 206 8.18 11.50 -11.38
C ALA A 206 8.77 12.58 -10.45
N ALA A 207 8.10 12.82 -9.32
CA ALA A 207 8.67 13.64 -8.25
C ALA A 207 9.73 12.80 -7.53
N GLY A 208 11.02 12.95 -7.94
CA GLY A 208 12.12 12.26 -7.27
C GLY A 208 13.08 11.49 -8.18
N GLY A 209 13.38 12.00 -9.35
CA GLY A 209 14.54 11.61 -10.13
C GLY A 209 15.71 12.56 -9.85
N ASN A 210 16.79 12.04 -9.32
CA ASN A 210 18.05 12.71 -9.04
C ASN A 210 18.41 13.77 -10.10
N SER A 211 18.29 15.05 -9.78
CA SER A 211 18.94 16.12 -10.51
C SER A 211 19.92 16.81 -9.58
N LYS A 212 21.20 16.50 -9.78
CA LYS A 212 22.28 17.32 -9.27
C LYS A 212 22.20 18.67 -9.96
N ASN A 213 21.71 19.68 -9.24
CA ASN A 213 22.20 21.05 -9.32
C ASN A 213 21.55 21.86 -8.20
N THR A 214 22.37 22.27 -7.27
CA THR A 214 22.04 23.21 -6.20
C THR A 214 22.02 24.63 -6.76
N PRO A 215 21.13 25.52 -6.23
CA PRO A 215 21.67 26.48 -5.29
C PRO A 215 20.91 26.51 -3.96
N LYS A 216 21.67 26.80 -2.91
CA LYS A 216 21.24 27.00 -1.54
C LYS A 216 20.10 28.00 -1.40
N GLN A 217 19.05 27.62 -0.65
CA GLN A 217 18.39 28.51 0.30
C GLN A 217 17.80 27.68 1.45
N ASP A 218 18.08 28.14 2.66
CA ASP A 218 17.66 27.55 3.93
C ASP A 218 16.14 27.52 4.08
N ALA A 219 15.60 26.32 4.40
CA ALA A 219 14.32 26.21 5.11
C ALA A 219 14.28 24.85 5.80
N GLY A 220 14.19 24.90 7.11
CA GLY A 220 14.10 23.90 8.14
C GLY A 220 13.68 22.47 7.76
N THR A 221 14.58 21.55 7.97
CA THR A 221 14.36 20.10 8.04
C THR A 221 13.42 19.77 9.20
N ALA A 222 12.27 19.17 8.90
CA ALA A 222 11.51 18.46 9.91
C ALA A 222 12.35 17.24 10.35
N PRO A 223 12.61 17.07 11.66
CA PRO A 223 13.51 16.03 12.13
C PRO A 223 12.92 14.64 11.91
N ALA A 224 13.75 13.71 11.44
CA ALA A 224 13.45 12.29 11.42
C ALA A 224 12.95 11.84 12.81
N ALA A 225 11.83 11.10 12.87
CA ALA A 225 11.26 10.66 14.14
C ALA A 225 12.31 9.87 14.93
N THR A 226 12.76 10.42 16.05
CA THR A 226 13.72 9.78 16.95
C THR A 226 12.98 8.74 17.79
N TYR A 227 13.50 7.51 17.86
CA TYR A 227 12.97 6.44 18.71
C TYR A 227 13.99 6.12 19.82
N TYR A 228 13.46 5.91 21.03
CA TYR A 228 14.23 5.41 22.16
C TYR A 228 13.77 3.99 22.53
N THR A 229 14.69 3.07 22.71
CA THR A 229 14.38 1.72 23.21
C THR A 229 14.53 1.71 24.73
N VAL A 230 13.42 1.41 25.42
CA VAL A 230 13.35 1.36 26.89
C VAL A 230 14.34 0.34 27.43
N LYS A 231 15.13 0.73 28.40
CA LYS A 231 16.07 -0.13 29.14
C LYS A 231 15.50 -0.46 30.53
N LYS A 232 16.01 -1.52 31.13
CA LYS A 232 15.64 -1.90 32.51
C LYS A 232 15.84 -0.72 33.47
N GLY A 233 14.78 -0.38 34.20
CA GLY A 233 14.77 0.73 35.16
C GLY A 233 14.38 2.11 34.59
N ASP A 234 14.11 2.21 33.29
CA ASP A 234 13.65 3.47 32.69
C ASP A 234 12.22 3.82 33.12
N THR A 235 11.96 5.13 33.18
CA THR A 235 10.62 5.68 33.35
C THR A 235 10.32 6.70 32.27
N LEU A 236 9.04 6.88 31.91
CA LEU A 236 8.66 7.93 30.96
C LEU A 236 9.11 9.33 31.42
N THR A 237 9.19 9.58 32.71
CA THR A 237 9.70 10.85 33.26
C THR A 237 11.18 11.04 32.95
N ALA A 238 12.00 10.02 33.15
CA ALA A 238 13.42 10.06 32.82
C ALA A 238 13.66 10.23 31.31
N ILE A 239 12.90 9.50 30.50
CA ILE A 239 12.94 9.59 29.03
C ILE A 239 12.51 10.98 28.57
N ALA A 240 11.40 11.51 29.10
CA ALA A 240 10.91 12.87 28.78
C ALA A 240 11.98 13.94 29.09
N LYS A 241 12.60 13.88 30.27
CA LYS A 241 13.67 14.80 30.69
C LYS A 241 14.89 14.70 29.75
N ARG A 242 15.31 13.48 29.40
CA ARG A 242 16.45 13.22 28.51
C ARG A 242 16.27 13.83 27.11
N TYR A 243 15.06 13.75 26.58
CA TYR A 243 14.74 14.22 25.24
C TYR A 243 14.05 15.59 25.20
N LYS A 244 14.07 16.34 26.33
CA LYS A 244 13.48 17.69 26.46
C LYS A 244 12.03 17.77 26.00
N THR A 245 11.25 16.73 26.31
CA THR A 245 9.81 16.62 26.03
C THR A 245 9.04 16.40 27.33
N THR A 246 7.73 16.15 27.23
CA THR A 246 6.86 15.89 28.40
C THR A 246 6.35 14.46 28.40
N VAL A 247 6.04 13.92 29.60
CA VAL A 247 5.42 12.60 29.72
C VAL A 247 4.10 12.55 28.93
N SER A 248 3.32 13.63 28.97
CA SER A 248 2.05 13.73 28.21
C SER A 248 2.28 13.62 26.70
N ALA A 249 3.31 14.29 26.17
CA ALA A 249 3.66 14.20 24.76
C ALA A 249 4.13 12.78 24.37
N LEU A 250 4.95 12.13 25.21
CA LEU A 250 5.35 10.73 25.01
C LEU A 250 4.15 9.78 25.02
N VAL A 251 3.26 9.93 26.00
CA VAL A 251 2.03 9.12 26.12
C VAL A 251 1.16 9.28 24.87
N LYS A 252 0.91 10.51 24.44
CA LYS A 252 0.10 10.83 23.25
C LYS A 252 0.75 10.30 21.95
N ALA A 253 2.05 10.50 21.77
CA ALA A 253 2.78 10.09 20.56
C ALA A 253 2.91 8.57 20.40
N ASN A 254 2.73 7.81 21.51
CA ASN A 254 2.91 6.36 21.55
C ASN A 254 1.63 5.58 21.92
N GLY A 255 0.51 6.25 22.14
CA GLY A 255 -0.74 5.60 22.53
C GLY A 255 -0.67 4.82 23.85
N ILE A 256 0.19 5.28 24.78
CA ILE A 256 0.41 4.60 26.07
C ILE A 256 -0.82 4.82 26.97
N LYS A 257 -1.52 3.74 27.34
CA LYS A 257 -2.72 3.80 28.17
C LYS A 257 -2.42 4.09 29.64
N ASP A 258 -1.30 3.56 30.15
CA ASP A 258 -0.87 3.78 31.54
C ASP A 258 0.57 4.30 31.53
N LYS A 259 0.76 5.56 31.93
CA LYS A 259 2.06 6.24 31.97
C LYS A 259 3.09 5.56 32.89
N ASN A 260 2.65 4.68 33.79
CA ASN A 260 3.51 3.95 34.72
C ASN A 260 3.90 2.56 34.21
N LYS A 261 3.41 2.15 33.02
CA LYS A 261 3.67 0.84 32.44
C LYS A 261 4.36 0.97 31.10
N ILE A 262 5.69 0.93 31.13
CA ILE A 262 6.55 0.72 29.97
C ILE A 262 7.44 -0.50 30.21
N TYR A 263 7.83 -1.16 29.16
CA TYR A 263 8.54 -2.44 29.25
C TYR A 263 9.92 -2.34 28.59
N GLU A 264 10.89 -3.06 29.14
CA GLU A 264 12.21 -3.18 28.54
C GLU A 264 12.10 -3.69 27.08
N GLY A 265 12.85 -3.06 26.17
CA GLY A 265 12.76 -3.32 24.74
C GLY A 265 11.66 -2.57 24.00
N GLN A 266 10.73 -1.92 24.69
CA GLN A 266 9.68 -1.11 24.08
C GLN A 266 10.29 0.09 23.34
N LYS A 267 9.90 0.32 22.07
CA LYS A 267 10.31 1.52 21.31
C LYS A 267 9.35 2.67 21.60
N ILE A 268 9.90 3.74 22.11
CA ILE A 268 9.18 5.00 22.41
C ILE A 268 9.53 6.03 21.34
N LYS A 269 8.54 6.47 20.57
CA LYS A 269 8.69 7.60 19.65
C LYS A 269 8.83 8.88 20.46
N ILE A 270 9.88 9.62 20.17
CA ILE A 270 10.16 10.92 20.76
C ILE A 270 9.55 11.99 19.86
N PRO A 271 8.54 12.76 20.34
CA PRO A 271 7.87 13.80 19.57
C PRO A 271 8.72 15.05 19.42
#